data_c7bcfafacedb8497d104bbc7bb754ef0
#
_entry.id   c7bcfafacedb8497d104bbc7bb754ef0
#
_cell.length_a   1.000
_cell.length_b   1.000
_cell.length_c   1.000
_cell.angle_alpha   90.00
_cell.angle_beta   90.00
_cell.angle_gamma   90.00
#
_symmetry.space_group_name_H-M   'P 1'
#
loop_
_entity.id
_entity.type
_entity.pdbx_description
1 polymer ?
#
loop_
_entity_poly.entity_id
_entity_poly.type
_entity_poly.pdbx_seq_one_letter_code
_entity_poly.pdbx_strand_id
1 'polypeptide(L)'
;MQFYYTKEFTIDATDRYRIRDMTKAKVNYDCSECPGYCCSYPRIVVTKSDINRLAKHFGLSAEAAKIAFTRDYEFTEGHPDDHIKERILRHRPDDIYKSTCQFLDPDLRRCTIYEARPSVCREFPNGKKCGYYSFIKFERKHQDDKDFIPSA
;
A
#
# COMPACT_ATOMS: atom_id res chain seq x y z
N MET A 1 -26.18 -36.05 5.74
CA MET A 1 -26.65 -34.74 6.17
C MET A 1 -25.43 -33.85 6.35
N GLN A 2 -25.20 -32.92 5.45
CA GLN A 2 -24.04 -32.07 5.42
C GLN A 2 -24.51 -30.69 5.85
N PHE A 3 -24.08 -30.24 7.02
CA PHE A 3 -24.41 -28.92 7.52
C PHE A 3 -23.44 -27.91 6.91
N TYR A 4 -23.93 -27.07 5.99
CA TYR A 4 -23.23 -25.87 5.52
C TYR A 4 -23.42 -24.77 6.57
N TYR A 5 -22.32 -24.41 7.22
CA TYR A 5 -22.25 -23.23 8.08
C TYR A 5 -22.01 -22.00 7.19
N THR A 6 -23.06 -21.28 6.84
CA THR A 6 -22.94 -19.94 6.26
C THR A 6 -22.74 -18.97 7.41
N LYS A 7 -21.49 -18.56 7.65
CA LYS A 7 -21.21 -17.39 8.49
C LYS A 7 -21.44 -16.13 7.66
N GLU A 8 -22.53 -15.42 7.95
CA GLU A 8 -22.69 -14.04 7.51
C GLU A 8 -21.61 -13.19 8.17
N PHE A 9 -20.73 -12.64 7.38
CA PHE A 9 -19.71 -11.68 7.80
C PHE A 9 -20.31 -10.29 7.72
N THR A 10 -20.74 -9.73 8.83
CA THR A 10 -20.96 -8.30 8.96
C THR A 10 -19.62 -7.61 9.13
N ILE A 11 -19.16 -6.93 8.07
CA ILE A 11 -17.92 -6.15 8.09
C ILE A 11 -18.25 -4.76 8.61
N ASP A 12 -17.84 -4.45 9.84
CA ASP A 12 -17.85 -3.09 10.38
C ASP A 12 -16.83 -2.22 9.60
N ALA A 13 -17.17 -0.94 9.40
CA ALA A 13 -16.35 0.01 8.66
C ALA A 13 -14.93 0.18 9.24
N THR A 14 -14.75 -0.09 10.52
CA THR A 14 -13.46 -0.08 11.22
C THR A 14 -12.63 -1.34 10.95
N ASP A 15 -13.25 -2.44 10.52
CA ASP A 15 -12.58 -3.72 10.30
C ASP A 15 -12.03 -3.88 8.86
N ARG A 16 -12.31 -2.92 7.96
CA ARG A 16 -11.83 -2.95 6.57
C ARG A 16 -10.30 -2.99 6.45
N TYR A 17 -9.60 -2.61 7.49
CA TYR A 17 -8.13 -2.55 7.50
C TYR A 17 -7.49 -3.69 8.29
N ARG A 18 -8.28 -4.54 8.91
CA ARG A 18 -7.80 -5.68 9.71
C ARG A 18 -7.90 -6.98 8.94
N ILE A 19 -6.92 -7.24 8.08
CA ILE A 19 -6.81 -8.58 7.48
C ILE A 19 -6.12 -9.50 8.48
N ARG A 20 -6.92 -10.33 9.14
CA ARG A 20 -6.42 -11.52 9.83
C ARG A 20 -6.28 -12.64 8.81
N ASP A 21 -5.17 -12.70 8.13
CA ASP A 21 -4.77 -13.92 7.45
C ASP A 21 -4.18 -14.88 8.50
N MET A 22 -5.02 -15.79 8.97
CA MET A 22 -4.68 -16.71 10.06
C MET A 22 -3.74 -17.85 9.65
N THR A 23 -3.31 -17.90 8.40
CA THR A 23 -2.44 -18.96 7.88
C THR A 23 -0.98 -18.56 7.69
N LYS A 24 -0.62 -17.27 7.85
CA LYS A 24 0.74 -16.78 7.66
C LYS A 24 1.59 -16.85 8.91
N ALA A 25 2.84 -17.24 8.72
CA ALA A 25 3.85 -17.21 9.76
C ALA A 25 3.87 -15.85 10.48
N LYS A 26 3.98 -15.86 11.81
CA LYS A 26 3.97 -14.68 12.69
C LYS A 26 4.89 -13.59 12.11
N VAL A 27 4.28 -12.53 11.60
CA VAL A 27 5.00 -11.34 11.15
C VAL A 27 5.29 -10.42 12.35
N ASN A 28 6.34 -9.63 12.24
CA ASN A 28 6.78 -8.74 13.31
C ASN A 28 6.47 -7.27 12.99
N TYR A 29 5.37 -7.02 12.30
CA TYR A 29 4.89 -5.68 12.00
C TYR A 29 3.36 -5.65 11.93
N ASP A 30 2.79 -4.49 12.19
CA ASP A 30 1.36 -4.23 12.04
C ASP A 30 1.15 -3.02 11.14
N CYS A 31 0.67 -3.26 9.92
CA CYS A 31 0.39 -2.19 8.96
C CYS A 31 -0.76 -1.28 9.43
N SER A 32 -1.58 -1.72 10.38
CA SER A 32 -2.66 -0.89 10.95
C SER A 32 -2.13 0.21 11.87
N GLU A 33 -0.94 0.05 12.40
CA GLU A 33 -0.25 1.04 13.22
C GLU A 33 0.79 1.86 12.44
N CYS A 34 1.03 1.51 11.18
CA CYS A 34 2.00 2.18 10.32
C CYS A 34 1.38 3.43 9.66
N PRO A 35 2.09 4.55 9.55
CA PRO A 35 1.58 5.77 8.90
C PRO A 35 1.58 5.70 7.36
N GLY A 36 1.74 4.51 6.77
CA GLY A 36 1.71 4.33 5.33
C GLY A 36 3.04 4.61 4.62
N TYR A 37 4.16 4.32 5.27
CA TYR A 37 5.50 4.57 4.72
C TYR A 37 5.72 3.94 3.34
N CYS A 38 5.26 2.72 3.10
CA CYS A 38 5.38 2.08 1.78
C CYS A 38 4.65 2.85 0.66
N CYS A 39 3.67 3.67 1.01
CA CYS A 39 2.99 4.57 0.06
C CYS A 39 3.80 5.82 -0.28
N SER A 40 4.87 6.11 0.45
CA SER A 40 5.77 7.25 0.18
C SER A 40 6.85 6.94 -0.85
N TYR A 41 7.03 5.69 -1.24
CA TYR A 41 7.97 5.34 -2.29
C TYR A 41 7.57 5.98 -3.62
N PRO A 42 8.46 6.75 -4.24
CA PRO A 42 8.14 7.52 -5.43
C PRO A 42 7.86 6.66 -6.66
N ARG A 43 8.29 5.40 -6.64
CA ARG A 43 8.23 4.47 -7.75
C ARG A 43 7.47 3.20 -7.37
N ILE A 44 6.13 3.29 -7.37
CA ILE A 44 5.25 2.14 -7.15
C ILE A 44 4.86 1.59 -8.53
N VAL A 45 5.63 0.62 -9.00
CA VAL A 45 5.45 0.03 -10.33
C VAL A 45 4.17 -0.78 -10.41
N VAL A 46 3.44 -0.64 -11.51
CA VAL A 46 2.21 -1.37 -11.78
C VAL A 46 2.28 -2.14 -13.08
N THR A 47 1.84 -3.36 -13.04
CA THR A 47 1.70 -4.25 -14.20
C THR A 47 0.35 -4.05 -14.88
N LYS A 48 0.21 -4.63 -16.06
CA LYS A 48 -1.07 -4.69 -16.78
C LYS A 48 -2.16 -5.39 -15.95
N SER A 49 -1.78 -6.45 -15.23
CA SER A 49 -2.67 -7.17 -14.32
C SER A 49 -3.13 -6.31 -13.14
N ASP A 50 -2.24 -5.47 -12.59
CA ASP A 50 -2.59 -4.55 -11.52
C ASP A 50 -3.58 -3.47 -11.99
N ILE A 51 -3.39 -2.94 -13.20
CA ILE A 51 -4.32 -1.98 -13.82
C ILE A 51 -5.71 -2.60 -14.00
N ASN A 52 -5.78 -3.84 -14.46
CA ASN A 52 -7.05 -4.56 -14.60
C ASN A 52 -7.74 -4.77 -13.25
N ARG A 53 -6.98 -5.03 -12.20
CA ARG A 53 -7.51 -5.18 -10.84
C ARG A 53 -8.05 -3.85 -10.30
N LEU A 54 -7.35 -2.75 -10.52
CA LEU A 54 -7.82 -1.41 -10.19
C LEU A 54 -9.09 -1.06 -10.98
N ALA A 55 -9.09 -1.33 -12.28
CA ALA A 55 -10.26 -1.12 -13.15
C ALA A 55 -11.49 -1.85 -12.62
N LYS A 56 -11.35 -3.12 -12.27
CA LYS A 56 -12.43 -3.93 -11.68
C LYS A 56 -12.91 -3.35 -10.35
N HIS A 57 -11.99 -2.91 -9.51
CA HIS A 57 -12.30 -2.36 -8.18
C HIS A 57 -13.14 -1.07 -8.28
N PHE A 58 -12.84 -0.22 -9.24
CA PHE A 58 -13.54 1.05 -9.44
C PHE A 58 -14.67 1.00 -10.49
N GLY A 59 -14.93 -0.16 -11.10
CA GLY A 59 -15.95 -0.28 -12.15
C GLY A 59 -15.59 0.48 -13.43
N LEU A 60 -14.30 0.59 -13.76
CA LEU A 60 -13.79 1.32 -14.91
C LEU A 60 -13.28 0.35 -16.00
N SER A 61 -13.12 0.87 -17.21
CA SER A 61 -12.31 0.18 -18.21
C SER A 61 -10.82 0.19 -17.84
N ALA A 62 -10.06 -0.79 -18.34
CA ALA A 62 -8.61 -0.84 -18.10
C ALA A 62 -7.89 0.42 -18.57
N GLU A 63 -8.30 0.99 -19.70
CA GLU A 63 -7.71 2.22 -20.23
C GLU A 63 -8.05 3.44 -19.35
N ALA A 64 -9.29 3.55 -18.90
CA ALA A 64 -9.70 4.62 -17.98
C ALA A 64 -8.93 4.54 -16.64
N ALA A 65 -8.80 3.35 -16.08
CA ALA A 65 -8.02 3.14 -14.86
C ALA A 65 -6.52 3.46 -15.05
N LYS A 66 -5.96 3.08 -16.19
CA LYS A 66 -4.58 3.39 -16.55
C LYS A 66 -4.35 4.92 -16.61
N ILE A 67 -5.23 5.65 -17.27
CA ILE A 67 -5.13 7.12 -17.38
C ILE A 67 -5.32 7.78 -16.03
N ALA A 68 -6.33 7.36 -15.26
CA ALA A 68 -6.67 7.99 -13.99
C ALA A 68 -5.63 7.76 -12.89
N PHE A 69 -5.08 6.55 -12.79
CA PHE A 69 -4.33 6.12 -11.62
C PHE A 69 -2.84 5.96 -11.84
N THR A 70 -2.38 5.99 -13.09
CA THR A 70 -0.97 5.72 -13.41
C THR A 70 -0.35 6.79 -14.30
N ARG A 71 0.98 6.81 -14.34
CA ARG A 71 1.76 7.61 -15.27
C ARG A 71 2.96 6.84 -15.77
N ASP A 72 3.49 7.24 -16.90
CA ASP A 72 4.78 6.74 -17.39
C ASP A 72 5.91 7.32 -16.54
N TYR A 73 6.93 6.53 -16.32
CA TYR A 73 8.14 6.89 -15.61
C TYR A 73 9.34 6.36 -16.38
N GLU A 74 10.24 7.25 -16.73
CA GLU A 74 11.45 6.94 -17.49
C GLU A 74 12.66 7.49 -16.73
N PHE A 75 13.70 6.69 -16.62
CA PHE A 75 14.96 7.13 -16.04
C PHE A 75 16.13 6.33 -16.63
N THR A 76 17.32 6.89 -16.55
CA THR A 76 18.57 6.26 -16.97
C THR A 76 19.44 6.05 -15.75
N GLU A 77 19.76 4.80 -15.45
CA GLU A 77 20.62 4.42 -14.33
C GLU A 77 22.07 4.38 -14.81
N GLY A 78 22.81 5.49 -14.65
CA GLY A 78 24.26 5.53 -14.78
C GLY A 78 24.87 5.31 -16.16
N HIS A 79 24.26 4.55 -17.03
CA HIS A 79 24.74 4.26 -18.40
C HIS A 79 23.64 4.57 -19.42
N PRO A 80 23.97 5.14 -20.59
CA PRO A 80 22.95 5.46 -21.62
C PRO A 80 22.09 4.29 -22.08
N ASP A 81 22.63 3.06 -22.00
CA ASP A 81 21.94 1.84 -22.40
C ASP A 81 21.00 1.30 -21.30
N ASP A 82 21.08 1.83 -20.09
CA ASP A 82 20.24 1.44 -18.93
C ASP A 82 18.97 2.30 -18.83
N HIS A 83 18.34 2.55 -19.97
CA HIS A 83 17.07 3.29 -20.00
C HIS A 83 15.92 2.41 -19.56
N ILE A 84 15.34 2.75 -18.42
CA ILE A 84 14.20 2.05 -17.85
C ILE A 84 12.92 2.86 -18.09
N LYS A 85 11.94 2.18 -18.67
CA LYS A 85 10.60 2.72 -18.88
C LYS A 85 9.58 1.87 -18.16
N GLU A 86 8.87 2.48 -17.24
CA GLU A 86 7.91 1.82 -16.39
C GLU A 86 6.61 2.60 -16.28
N ARG A 87 5.59 1.92 -15.84
CA ARG A 87 4.34 2.55 -15.43
C ARG A 87 4.22 2.49 -13.92
N ILE A 88 3.97 3.64 -13.30
CA ILE A 88 3.89 3.77 -11.85
C ILE A 88 2.56 4.39 -11.42
N LEU A 89 2.17 4.17 -10.16
CA LEU A 89 1.02 4.86 -9.58
C LEU A 89 1.27 6.36 -9.50
N ARG A 90 0.19 7.14 -9.67
CA ARG A 90 0.23 8.58 -9.42
C ARG A 90 0.37 8.85 -7.93
N HIS A 91 1.09 9.91 -7.62
CA HIS A 91 1.27 10.44 -6.28
C HIS A 91 0.56 11.78 -6.14
N ARG A 92 0.30 12.17 -4.91
CA ARG A 92 -0.18 13.49 -4.52
C ARG A 92 0.75 14.09 -3.45
N PRO A 93 0.74 15.42 -3.28
CA PRO A 93 1.43 16.06 -2.16
C PRO A 93 0.95 15.48 -0.81
N ASP A 94 1.85 15.40 0.14
CA ASP A 94 1.61 14.87 1.48
C ASP A 94 2.44 15.66 2.50
N ASP A 95 1.82 16.01 3.62
CA ASP A 95 2.45 16.87 4.63
C ASP A 95 3.55 16.15 5.41
N ILE A 96 3.46 14.82 5.53
CA ILE A 96 4.42 13.99 6.29
C ILE A 96 5.59 13.56 5.41
N TYR A 97 5.29 13.00 4.23
CA TYR A 97 6.30 12.41 3.34
C TYR A 97 6.57 13.22 2.06
N LYS A 98 6.10 14.48 2.00
CA LYS A 98 6.12 15.35 0.82
C LYS A 98 5.26 14.83 -0.33
N SER A 99 5.33 13.55 -0.63
CA SER A 99 4.57 12.92 -1.70
C SER A 99 4.23 11.47 -1.35
N THR A 100 2.99 11.10 -1.55
CA THR A 100 2.52 9.72 -1.32
C THR A 100 1.63 9.23 -2.46
N CYS A 101 1.47 7.92 -2.54
CA CYS A 101 0.50 7.30 -3.42
C CYS A 101 -0.89 7.95 -3.23
N GLN A 102 -1.56 8.25 -4.33
CA GLN A 102 -2.89 8.89 -4.30
C GLN A 102 -3.96 8.11 -3.51
N PHE A 103 -3.75 6.83 -3.30
CA PHE A 103 -4.66 5.94 -2.57
C PHE A 103 -4.38 5.86 -1.06
N LEU A 104 -3.40 6.58 -0.56
CA LEU A 104 -3.22 6.73 0.88
C LEU A 104 -4.23 7.75 1.41
N ASP A 105 -5.07 7.34 2.36
CA ASP A 105 -5.95 8.26 3.07
C ASP A 105 -5.11 9.24 3.90
N PRO A 106 -5.30 10.56 3.75
CA PRO A 106 -4.46 11.55 4.44
C PRO A 106 -4.66 11.57 5.95
N ASP A 107 -5.87 11.32 6.43
CA ASP A 107 -6.23 11.42 7.83
C ASP A 107 -6.01 10.10 8.57
N LEU A 108 -6.55 9.03 8.01
CA LEU A 108 -6.44 7.70 8.61
C LEU A 108 -5.10 7.01 8.35
N ARG A 109 -4.31 7.52 7.41
CA ARG A 109 -3.01 6.94 7.01
C ARG A 109 -3.12 5.46 6.60
N ARG A 110 -4.16 5.14 5.83
CA ARG A 110 -4.48 3.78 5.38
C ARG A 110 -4.68 3.72 3.87
N CYS A 111 -4.33 2.60 3.28
CA CYS A 111 -4.55 2.35 1.86
C CYS A 111 -6.05 2.16 1.58
N THR A 112 -6.63 3.06 0.79
CA THR A 112 -8.07 3.01 0.43
C THR A 112 -8.41 1.87 -0.54
N ILE A 113 -7.40 1.32 -1.22
CA ILE A 113 -7.55 0.21 -2.17
C ILE A 113 -6.90 -1.08 -1.67
N TYR A 114 -6.93 -1.34 -0.37
CA TYR A 114 -6.15 -2.42 0.25
C TYR A 114 -6.31 -3.76 -0.47
N GLU A 115 -7.53 -4.14 -0.86
CA GLU A 115 -7.83 -5.39 -1.57
C GLU A 115 -7.37 -5.38 -3.04
N ALA A 116 -7.35 -4.21 -3.65
CA ALA A 116 -6.96 -4.01 -5.04
C ALA A 116 -5.51 -3.55 -5.22
N ARG A 117 -4.69 -3.61 -4.16
CA ARG A 117 -3.29 -3.18 -4.20
C ARG A 117 -2.53 -3.81 -5.37
N PRO A 118 -1.63 -3.05 -6.01
CA PRO A 118 -0.65 -3.60 -6.94
C PRO A 118 0.18 -4.73 -6.33
N SER A 119 0.72 -5.59 -7.17
CA SER A 119 1.52 -6.74 -6.75
C SER A 119 2.69 -6.33 -5.87
N VAL A 120 3.42 -5.29 -6.25
CA VAL A 120 4.54 -4.75 -5.47
C VAL A 120 4.13 -4.33 -4.05
N CYS A 121 2.94 -3.76 -3.88
CA CYS A 121 2.42 -3.38 -2.57
C CYS A 121 1.97 -4.59 -1.73
N ARG A 122 1.55 -5.67 -2.38
CA ARG A 122 1.16 -6.91 -1.69
C ARG A 122 2.37 -7.68 -1.19
N GLU A 123 3.44 -7.64 -1.95
CA GLU A 123 4.69 -8.32 -1.65
C GLU A 123 5.53 -7.58 -0.61
N PHE A 124 5.34 -6.27 -0.49
CA PHE A 124 6.09 -5.47 0.50
C PHE A 124 5.64 -5.83 1.94
N PRO A 125 6.58 -5.99 2.88
CA PRO A 125 8.03 -5.81 2.80
C PRO A 125 8.81 -7.04 2.31
N ASN A 126 8.18 -7.99 1.67
CA ASN A 126 8.78 -9.23 1.16
C ASN A 126 9.49 -10.06 2.24
N GLY A 127 8.84 -10.19 3.40
CA GLY A 127 9.41 -10.92 4.52
C GLY A 127 8.57 -10.82 5.79
N LYS A 128 9.07 -11.47 6.86
CA LYS A 128 8.42 -11.48 8.18
C LYS A 128 8.67 -10.21 9.00
N LYS A 129 9.54 -9.33 8.53
CA LYS A 129 9.96 -8.10 9.23
C LYS A 129 9.83 -6.91 8.30
N CYS A 130 9.33 -5.82 8.84
CA CYS A 130 9.37 -4.51 8.20
C CYS A 130 10.32 -3.61 9.02
N GLY A 131 11.45 -3.23 8.42
CA GLY A 131 12.45 -2.40 9.09
C GLY A 131 11.89 -1.04 9.52
N TYR A 132 11.01 -0.46 8.70
CA TYR A 132 10.39 0.81 9.03
C TYR A 132 9.43 0.70 10.22
N TYR A 133 8.68 -0.37 10.34
CA TYR A 133 7.80 -0.60 11.48
C TYR A 133 8.58 -0.68 12.80
N SER A 134 9.72 -1.37 12.78
CA SER A 134 10.62 -1.44 13.95
C SER A 134 11.19 -0.07 14.33
N PHE A 135 11.54 0.74 13.33
CA PHE A 135 12.00 2.13 13.53
C PHE A 135 10.89 3.00 14.14
N ILE A 136 9.67 2.97 13.61
CA ILE A 136 8.54 3.73 14.16
C ILE A 136 8.27 3.33 15.62
N LYS A 137 8.29 2.05 15.94
CA LYS A 137 8.10 1.58 17.33
C LYS A 137 9.18 2.11 18.26
N PHE A 138 10.42 2.13 17.78
CA PHE A 138 11.53 2.69 18.55
C PHE A 138 11.32 4.18 18.81
N GLU A 139 11.03 4.97 17.77
CA GLU A 139 10.81 6.41 17.87
C GLU A 139 9.65 6.75 18.82
N ARG A 140 8.50 6.14 18.64
CA ARG A 140 7.33 6.34 19.50
C ARG A 140 7.59 6.01 20.95
N LYS A 141 8.34 4.95 21.21
CA LYS A 141 8.71 4.56 22.58
C LYS A 141 9.61 5.60 23.25
N HIS A 142 10.52 6.23 22.51
CA HIS A 142 11.46 7.22 23.04
C HIS A 142 10.85 8.60 23.21
N GLN A 143 9.73 8.86 22.52
CA GLN A 143 9.03 10.14 22.60
C GLN A 143 7.77 10.10 23.46
N ASP A 144 7.46 8.94 24.06
CA ASP A 144 6.25 8.69 24.85
C ASP A 144 4.93 9.09 24.14
N ASP A 145 4.98 9.21 22.82
CA ASP A 145 3.87 9.61 21.96
C ASP A 145 3.47 8.49 21.02
N LYS A 146 2.27 7.95 21.23
CA LYS A 146 1.75 6.87 20.38
C LYS A 146 1.30 7.35 19.00
N ASP A 147 0.96 8.62 18.87
CA ASP A 147 0.46 9.23 17.66
C ASP A 147 1.56 9.94 16.85
N PHE A 148 2.77 10.01 17.41
CA PHE A 148 3.91 10.60 16.72
C PHE A 148 4.23 9.85 15.42
N ILE A 149 4.30 10.59 14.33
CA ILE A 149 4.68 10.10 13.01
C ILE A 149 6.01 10.76 12.64
N PRO A 150 7.11 10.00 12.54
CA PRO A 150 8.38 10.58 12.17
C PRO A 150 8.30 11.16 10.76
N SER A 151 8.81 12.37 10.59
CA SER A 151 8.99 12.99 9.27
C SER A 151 10.08 12.24 8.49
N ALA A 152 9.81 11.94 7.22
CA ALA A 152 10.78 11.34 6.31
C ALA A 152 11.74 12.41 5.74
#